data_bced43baab1fd6692fe7fc2fba4f91ee
#
_entry.id   bced43baab1fd6692fe7fc2fba4f91ee
#
_cell.length_a   1.000
_cell.length_b   1.000
_cell.length_c   1.000
_cell.angle_alpha   90.00
_cell.angle_beta   90.00
_cell.angle_gamma   90.00
#
_symmetry.space_group_name_H-M   'P 1'
#
loop_
_entity.id
_entity.type
_entity.pdbx_description
1 polymer ?
#
loop_
_entity_poly.entity_id
_entity_poly.type
_entity_poly.pdbx_seq_one_letter_code
_entity_poly.pdbx_strand_id
1 'polypeptide(L)'
;MHYVLVLQWPVSSEADFDTLIAMEDTLEGAIPGEHGIVDGHDFGSGEMNIFVYTDLPLIAFRDAEAAFSDEPKWSEIRAAYRPAEGDTYSVLWPHHLKDFAVQ
;
A
#
# COMPACT_ATOMS: atom_id res chain seq x y z
N MET A 1 -2.52 4.04 -16.27
CA MET A 1 -2.33 4.82 -15.02
C MET A 1 -0.87 5.15 -14.85
N HIS A 2 -0.57 6.30 -14.23
CA HIS A 2 0.76 6.89 -14.29
C HIS A 2 1.62 6.64 -13.05
N TYR A 3 1.01 6.15 -11.96
CA TYR A 3 1.71 5.95 -10.70
C TYR A 3 1.42 4.58 -10.13
N VAL A 4 2.37 4.09 -9.32
CA VAL A 4 2.17 2.92 -8.47
C VAL A 4 2.25 3.38 -7.02
N LEU A 5 1.14 3.22 -6.30
CA LEU A 5 1.09 3.41 -4.86
C LEU A 5 1.48 2.08 -4.22
N VAL A 6 2.39 2.11 -3.27
CA VAL A 6 2.80 0.93 -2.51
C VAL A 6 2.41 1.10 -1.06
N LEU A 7 1.66 0.13 -0.55
CA LEU A 7 1.29 0.03 0.85
C LEU A 7 2.10 -1.13 1.44
N GLN A 8 2.94 -0.83 2.42
CA GLN A 8 3.94 -1.78 2.92
C GLN A 8 3.76 -2.02 4.41
N TRP A 9 3.84 -3.28 4.83
CA TRP A 9 3.77 -3.68 6.23
C TRP A 9 4.85 -4.68 6.56
N PRO A 10 5.38 -4.66 7.80
CA PRO A 10 6.23 -5.74 8.27
C PRO A 10 5.39 -7.01 8.47
N VAL A 11 5.98 -8.16 8.20
CA VAL A 11 5.35 -9.46 8.42
C VAL A 11 6.31 -10.31 9.23
N SER A 12 5.89 -10.72 10.42
CA SER A 12 6.70 -11.52 11.34
C SER A 12 6.09 -12.88 11.63
N SER A 13 4.88 -13.16 11.12
CA SER A 13 4.18 -14.43 11.37
C SER A 13 3.25 -14.76 10.22
N GLU A 14 2.82 -16.02 10.17
CA GLU A 14 1.80 -16.47 9.22
C GLU A 14 0.46 -15.74 9.47
N ALA A 15 0.14 -15.47 10.74
CA ALA A 15 -1.08 -14.73 11.07
C ALA A 15 -1.03 -13.29 10.50
N ASP A 16 0.12 -12.62 10.54
CA ASP A 16 0.29 -11.32 9.93
C ASP A 16 0.03 -11.40 8.43
N PHE A 17 0.61 -12.38 7.77
CA PHE A 17 0.44 -12.58 6.33
C PHE A 17 -1.04 -12.76 5.98
N ASP A 18 -1.74 -13.63 6.71
CA ASP A 18 -3.16 -13.90 6.46
C ASP A 18 -4.01 -12.65 6.65
N THR A 19 -3.71 -11.85 7.67
CA THR A 19 -4.40 -10.59 7.92
C THR A 19 -4.22 -9.63 6.74
N LEU A 20 -3.01 -9.52 6.22
CA LEU A 20 -2.71 -8.60 5.11
C LEU A 20 -3.34 -9.07 3.80
N ILE A 21 -3.44 -10.37 3.57
CA ILE A 21 -4.18 -10.90 2.41
C ILE A 21 -5.67 -10.52 2.51
N ALA A 22 -6.26 -10.63 3.69
CA ALA A 22 -7.66 -10.21 3.89
C ALA A 22 -7.82 -8.69 3.69
N MET A 23 -6.83 -7.91 4.10
CA MET A 23 -6.84 -6.46 3.87
C MET A 23 -6.75 -6.13 2.38
N GLU A 24 -5.97 -6.87 1.61
CA GLU A 24 -5.91 -6.69 0.16
C GLU A 24 -7.28 -6.92 -0.48
N ASP A 25 -7.98 -7.97 -0.08
CA ASP A 25 -9.33 -8.23 -0.59
C ASP A 25 -10.29 -7.08 -0.27
N THR A 26 -10.22 -6.56 0.96
CA THR A 26 -11.03 -5.41 1.36
C THR A 26 -10.70 -4.18 0.52
N LEU A 27 -9.41 -3.97 0.27
CA LEU A 27 -8.93 -2.83 -0.50
C LEU A 27 -9.45 -2.83 -1.93
N GLU A 28 -9.54 -4.00 -2.55
CA GLU A 28 -10.08 -4.14 -3.91
C GLU A 28 -11.49 -3.59 -4.02
N GLY A 29 -12.31 -3.71 -2.96
CA GLY A 29 -13.66 -3.16 -2.93
C GLY A 29 -13.74 -1.73 -2.42
N ALA A 30 -12.70 -1.24 -1.76
CA ALA A 30 -12.72 0.06 -1.09
C ALA A 30 -12.22 1.21 -1.98
N ILE A 31 -11.36 0.92 -2.95
CA ILE A 31 -10.84 1.93 -3.87
C ILE A 31 -11.72 1.97 -5.12
N PRO A 32 -12.45 3.07 -5.37
CA PRO A 32 -13.20 3.20 -6.62
C PRO A 32 -12.28 3.06 -7.84
N GLY A 33 -12.76 2.46 -8.91
CA GLY A 33 -11.96 2.22 -10.12
C GLY A 33 -11.35 3.49 -10.72
N GLU A 34 -12.02 4.62 -10.55
CA GLU A 34 -11.51 5.92 -11.01
C GLU A 34 -10.39 6.48 -10.11
N HIS A 35 -10.21 5.94 -8.91
CA HIS A 35 -9.12 6.33 -7.99
C HIS A 35 -7.93 5.39 -8.11
N GLY A 36 -8.13 4.15 -8.54
CA GLY A 36 -7.04 3.20 -8.69
C GLY A 36 -7.51 1.78 -8.82
N ILE A 37 -6.57 0.90 -9.12
CA ILE A 37 -6.80 -0.54 -9.27
C ILE A 37 -5.75 -1.29 -8.47
N VAL A 38 -6.20 -2.14 -7.56
CA VAL A 38 -5.30 -3.03 -6.83
C VAL A 38 -4.73 -4.06 -7.79
N ASP A 39 -3.42 -4.06 -7.96
CA ASP A 39 -2.73 -4.92 -8.93
C ASP A 39 -2.22 -6.22 -8.34
N GLY A 40 -2.18 -6.34 -7.02
CA GLY A 40 -1.69 -7.53 -6.35
C GLY A 40 -0.71 -7.18 -5.25
N HIS A 41 0.03 -8.19 -4.81
CA HIS A 41 0.97 -8.04 -3.72
C HIS A 41 2.27 -8.77 -4.00
N ASP A 42 3.28 -8.43 -3.20
CA ASP A 42 4.57 -9.10 -3.19
C ASP A 42 5.00 -9.28 -1.74
N PHE A 43 5.65 -10.39 -1.46
CA PHE A 43 6.19 -10.68 -0.13
C PHE A 43 7.67 -11.03 -0.25
N GLY A 44 8.49 -10.33 0.52
CA GLY A 44 9.92 -10.61 0.55
C GLY A 44 10.61 -9.80 1.64
N SER A 45 11.74 -10.29 2.13
CA SER A 45 12.55 -9.63 3.15
C SER A 45 11.77 -9.24 4.40
N GLY A 46 10.75 -10.05 4.77
CA GLY A 46 9.94 -9.80 5.96
C GLY A 46 8.90 -8.70 5.79
N GLU A 47 8.58 -8.32 4.55
CA GLU A 47 7.61 -7.27 4.28
C GLU A 47 6.59 -7.72 3.25
N MET A 48 5.35 -7.27 3.42
CA MET A 48 4.29 -7.40 2.44
C MET A 48 4.06 -6.06 1.77
N ASN A 49 4.02 -6.06 0.45
CA ASN A 49 3.72 -4.87 -0.34
C ASN A 49 2.43 -5.10 -1.12
N ILE A 50 1.50 -4.17 -1.04
CA ILE A 50 0.29 -4.18 -1.87
C ILE A 50 0.44 -3.04 -2.87
N PHE A 51 0.26 -3.35 -4.15
CA PHE A 51 0.45 -2.41 -5.25
C PHE A 51 -0.89 -1.92 -5.78
N VAL A 52 -1.00 -0.60 -5.96
CA VAL A 52 -2.20 0.03 -6.52
C VAL A 52 -1.77 0.90 -7.69
N TYR A 53 -2.25 0.59 -8.89
CA TYR A 53 -2.08 1.48 -10.03
C TYR A 53 -3.08 2.62 -9.94
N THR A 54 -2.62 3.85 -10.12
CA THR A 54 -3.46 5.02 -9.91
C THR A 54 -2.90 6.23 -10.67
N ASP A 55 -3.79 7.14 -11.03
CA ASP A 55 -3.42 8.50 -11.45
C ASP A 55 -3.51 9.47 -10.28
N LEU A 56 -4.07 9.02 -9.14
CA LEU A 56 -4.39 9.85 -7.99
C LEU A 56 -3.85 9.21 -6.71
N PRO A 57 -2.52 9.12 -6.55
CA PRO A 57 -1.94 8.35 -5.43
C PRO A 57 -2.36 8.85 -4.04
N LEU A 58 -2.53 10.17 -3.86
CA LEU A 58 -2.96 10.71 -2.57
C LEU A 58 -4.41 10.34 -2.26
N ILE A 59 -5.26 10.36 -3.27
CA ILE A 59 -6.68 10.00 -3.11
C ILE A 59 -6.82 8.51 -2.87
N ALA A 60 -6.10 7.68 -3.62
CA ALA A 60 -6.10 6.23 -3.40
C ALA A 60 -5.59 5.89 -1.99
N PHE A 61 -4.58 6.59 -1.51
CA PHE A 61 -4.09 6.40 -0.14
C PHE A 61 -5.15 6.77 0.90
N ARG A 62 -5.89 7.84 0.68
CA ARG A 62 -6.99 8.23 1.57
C ARG A 62 -8.12 7.21 1.58
N ASP A 63 -8.42 6.61 0.44
CA ASP A 63 -9.41 5.54 0.37
C ASP A 63 -8.97 4.34 1.22
N ALA A 64 -7.70 3.97 1.15
CA ALA A 64 -7.14 2.89 1.96
C ALA A 64 -7.19 3.23 3.45
N GLU A 65 -6.80 4.45 3.81
CA GLU A 65 -6.83 4.92 5.19
C GLU A 65 -8.24 4.84 5.77
N ALA A 66 -9.23 5.28 5.00
CA ALA A 66 -10.63 5.23 5.43
C ALA A 66 -11.13 3.78 5.58
N ALA A 67 -10.71 2.90 4.68
CA ALA A 67 -11.11 1.49 4.73
C ALA A 67 -10.55 0.77 5.96
N PHE A 68 -9.38 1.17 6.42
CA PHE A 68 -8.65 0.50 7.51
C PHE A 68 -8.59 1.32 8.80
N SER A 69 -9.49 2.27 8.98
CA SER A 69 -9.49 3.14 10.17
C SER A 69 -9.60 2.37 11.48
N ASP A 70 -10.25 1.20 11.47
CA ASP A 70 -10.40 0.34 12.64
C ASP A 70 -9.47 -0.87 12.64
N GLU A 71 -8.56 -0.95 11.66
CA GLU A 71 -7.65 -2.09 11.54
C GLU A 71 -6.34 -1.80 12.28
N PRO A 72 -6.00 -2.60 13.33
CA PRO A 72 -4.76 -2.36 14.09
C PRO A 72 -3.49 -2.35 13.24
N LYS A 73 -3.45 -3.14 12.15
CA LYS A 73 -2.29 -3.18 11.25
C LYS A 73 -2.00 -1.84 10.60
N TRP A 74 -3.00 -0.98 10.47
CA TRP A 74 -2.79 0.33 9.85
C TRP A 74 -1.73 1.17 10.56
N SER A 75 -1.56 0.99 11.87
CA SER A 75 -0.55 1.73 12.63
C SER A 75 0.88 1.41 12.21
N GLU A 76 1.10 0.29 11.52
CA GLU A 76 2.43 -0.17 11.11
C GLU A 76 2.75 0.15 9.65
N ILE A 77 1.83 0.83 8.94
CA ILE A 77 1.98 1.04 7.50
C ILE A 77 3.13 1.97 7.16
N ARG A 78 3.80 1.67 6.06
CA ARG A 78 4.58 2.62 5.29
C ARG A 78 3.96 2.74 3.92
N ALA A 79 3.91 3.94 3.38
CA ALA A 79 3.33 4.16 2.07
C ALA A 79 4.15 5.15 1.27
N ALA A 80 4.28 4.86 -0.02
CA ALA A 80 4.97 5.73 -0.96
C ALA A 80 4.41 5.46 -2.35
N TYR A 81 4.66 6.38 -3.27
CA TYR A 81 4.30 6.15 -4.67
C TYR A 81 5.46 6.51 -5.58
N ARG A 82 5.45 5.95 -6.77
CA ARG A 82 6.42 6.26 -7.80
C ARG A 82 5.72 6.37 -9.16
N PRO A 83 6.35 7.06 -10.13
CA PRO A 83 5.86 6.96 -11.51
C PRO A 83 5.89 5.50 -11.95
N ALA A 84 4.91 5.08 -12.75
CA ALA A 84 4.83 3.69 -13.21
C ALA A 84 6.08 3.28 -14.01
N GLU A 85 6.67 4.23 -14.74
CA GLU A 85 7.87 4.01 -15.55
C GLU A 85 9.13 4.53 -14.86
N GLY A 86 9.05 4.89 -13.58
CA GLY A 86 10.18 5.40 -12.81
C GLY A 86 10.42 4.56 -11.58
N ASP A 87 11.51 4.83 -10.89
CA ASP A 87 11.89 4.07 -9.70
C ASP A 87 12.16 4.94 -8.48
N THR A 88 11.86 6.23 -8.56
CA THR A 88 12.02 7.14 -7.43
C THR A 88 10.72 7.26 -6.65
N TYR A 89 10.76 6.85 -5.38
CA TYR A 89 9.61 6.90 -4.49
C TYR A 89 9.44 8.26 -3.84
N SER A 90 8.18 8.69 -3.73
CA SER A 90 7.77 9.83 -2.91
C SER A 90 7.04 9.27 -1.70
N VAL A 91 7.56 9.52 -0.50
CA VAL A 91 7.01 8.97 0.74
C VAL A 91 5.74 9.70 1.12
N LEU A 92 4.68 8.94 1.44
CA LEU A 92 3.42 9.48 1.94
C LEU A 92 3.29 9.32 3.46
N TRP A 93 3.76 8.19 3.99
CA TRP A 93 3.59 7.89 5.41
C TRP A 93 4.64 6.88 5.89
N PRO A 94 5.14 6.99 7.09
CA PRO A 94 5.02 8.17 7.96
C PRO A 94 5.80 9.37 7.41
N HIS A 95 5.41 10.56 7.80
CA HIS A 95 5.99 11.80 7.23
C HIS A 95 7.48 11.96 7.48
N HIS A 96 8.01 11.38 8.55
CA HIS A 96 9.44 11.47 8.88
C HIS A 96 10.31 10.42 8.16
N LEU A 97 9.68 9.49 7.45
CA LEU A 97 10.43 8.45 6.73
C LEU A 97 11.20 9.08 5.57
N LYS A 98 12.49 8.81 5.48
CA LYS A 98 13.35 9.40 4.45
C LYS A 98 13.55 8.49 3.26
N ASP A 99 13.56 7.18 3.49
CA ASP A 99 13.82 6.20 2.47
C ASP A 99 12.69 5.19 2.40
N PHE A 100 12.36 4.77 1.19
CA PHE A 100 11.38 3.73 0.95
C PHE A 100 11.89 2.82 -0.15
N ALA A 101 11.80 1.53 0.05
CA ALA A 101 12.21 0.55 -0.95
C ALA A 101 11.33 -0.70 -0.87
N VAL A 102 11.14 -1.33 -2.02
CA VAL A 102 10.53 -2.66 -2.13
C VAL A 102 11.67 -3.64 -2.35
N GLN A 103 11.83 -4.57 -1.44
CA GLN A 103 12.94 -5.55 -1.44
C GLN A 103 12.59 -6.80 -2.25
#